data_ec7c8d63a7386c119cc0f5cafacadd95
#
_entry.id   ec7c8d63a7386c119cc0f5cafacadd95
#
_cell.length_a   1.000
_cell.length_b   1.000
_cell.length_c   1.000
_cell.angle_alpha   90.00
_cell.angle_beta   90.00
_cell.angle_gamma   90.00
#
_symmetry.space_group_name_H-M   'P 1'
#
loop_
_entity.id
_entity.type
_entity.pdbx_description
1 polymer ?
#
loop_
_entity_poly.entity_id
_entity_poly.type
_entity_poly.pdbx_seq_one_letter_code
_entity_poly.pdbx_strand_id
1 'polypeptide(L)'
;MKWGILATGNIAKKFASTINQMSNENEQLAAVGSRHMDSAKAFAREYDIPRYYDSYEALVNDPDVEAVYVATPNSLHYENCRLCLEHGKHVLCEKPFTINEKQAQELYRLAKDKHLFIMEGLWIWFLPLYNRLRNILIQGTIGEIKHISCQYGFVATGARKERKFNPALGGGALLDIGIYNLGFLRIVTGCDPQNVETTKVHINENGTDDYSCLKLTYNDGCIAESVQTIGQELKRDARIEGT
;
A
#
# COMPACT_ATOMS: atom_id res chain seq x y z
N MET A 1 4.00 5.49 -20.63
CA MET A 1 2.76 5.53 -19.82
C MET A 1 2.49 6.97 -19.40
N LYS A 2 1.29 7.47 -19.66
CA LYS A 2 0.86 8.82 -19.25
C LYS A 2 0.07 8.72 -17.94
N TRP A 3 0.66 9.20 -16.85
CA TRP A 3 0.13 9.06 -15.50
C TRP A 3 -0.76 10.22 -15.07
N GLY A 4 -1.94 9.89 -14.54
CA GLY A 4 -2.74 10.77 -13.71
C GLY A 4 -2.44 10.52 -12.22
N ILE A 5 -2.56 11.53 -11.37
CA ILE A 5 -2.41 11.41 -9.92
C ILE A 5 -3.70 11.85 -9.24
N LEU A 6 -4.30 11.00 -8.41
CA LEU A 6 -5.40 11.37 -7.53
C LEU A 6 -4.89 11.73 -6.14
N ALA A 7 -5.18 12.94 -5.71
CA ALA A 7 -4.73 13.64 -4.51
C ALA A 7 -3.31 14.23 -4.61
N THR A 8 -3.01 15.16 -3.68
CA THR A 8 -1.80 15.99 -3.67
C THR A 8 -1.01 15.86 -2.36
N GLY A 9 -1.18 14.71 -1.69
CA GLY A 9 -0.54 14.42 -0.41
C GLY A 9 0.96 14.09 -0.54
N ASN A 10 1.62 13.86 0.60
CA ASN A 10 3.07 13.61 0.64
C ASN A 10 3.53 12.41 -0.21
N ILE A 11 2.71 11.36 -0.31
CA ILE A 11 3.08 10.21 -1.11
C ILE A 11 2.92 10.49 -2.60
N ALA A 12 1.92 11.28 -2.99
CA ALA A 12 1.76 11.76 -4.35
C ALA A 12 2.95 12.62 -4.79
N LYS A 13 3.47 13.47 -3.90
CA LYS A 13 4.71 14.26 -4.14
C LYS A 13 5.91 13.36 -4.42
N LYS A 14 6.08 12.28 -3.65
CA LYS A 14 7.16 11.32 -3.88
C LYS A 14 7.02 10.63 -5.25
N PHE A 15 5.82 10.20 -5.58
CA PHE A 15 5.55 9.58 -6.88
C PHE A 15 5.86 10.54 -8.03
N ALA A 16 5.37 11.77 -7.97
CA ALA A 16 5.61 12.79 -8.98
C ALA A 16 7.12 13.08 -9.14
N SER A 17 7.85 13.28 -8.03
CA SER A 17 9.30 13.45 -8.06
C SER A 17 10.01 12.25 -8.68
N THR A 18 9.56 11.04 -8.40
CA THR A 18 10.17 9.81 -8.94
C THR A 18 9.99 9.74 -10.46
N ILE A 19 8.77 9.96 -10.97
CA ILE A 19 8.51 9.97 -12.41
C ILE A 19 9.38 11.03 -13.11
N ASN A 20 9.46 12.24 -12.56
CA ASN A 20 10.28 13.32 -13.15
C ASN A 20 11.80 13.03 -13.09
N GLN A 21 12.26 12.18 -12.18
CA GLN A 21 13.67 11.77 -12.09
C GLN A 21 14.01 10.55 -12.96
N MET A 22 12.99 9.82 -13.42
CA MET A 22 13.21 8.69 -14.32
C MET A 22 13.69 9.21 -15.69
N SER A 23 14.85 8.75 -16.12
CA SER A 23 15.40 9.08 -17.47
C SER A 23 14.64 8.39 -18.61
N ASN A 24 13.57 7.69 -18.31
CA ASN A 24 12.77 6.95 -19.27
C ASN A 24 11.67 7.86 -19.84
N GLU A 25 11.81 8.28 -21.08
CA GLU A 25 10.85 9.12 -21.79
C GLU A 25 9.45 8.50 -21.95
N ASN A 26 9.33 7.19 -21.67
CA ASN A 26 8.04 6.48 -21.74
C ASN A 26 7.13 6.73 -20.53
N GLU A 27 7.65 7.32 -19.43
CA GLU A 27 6.88 7.61 -18.22
C GLU A 27 6.71 9.13 -18.08
N GLN A 28 5.46 9.61 -18.09
CA GLN A 28 5.16 11.05 -18.07
C GLN A 28 4.00 11.35 -17.12
N LEU A 29 4.10 12.46 -16.40
CA LEU A 29 2.99 13.02 -15.64
C LEU A 29 2.06 13.79 -16.59
N ALA A 30 0.83 13.31 -16.78
CA ALA A 30 -0.14 13.90 -17.68
C ALA A 30 -1.12 14.84 -16.98
N ALA A 31 -1.58 14.46 -15.78
CA ALA A 31 -2.60 15.21 -15.06
C ALA A 31 -2.54 14.97 -13.55
N VAL A 32 -3.06 15.90 -12.76
CA VAL A 32 -3.32 15.75 -11.33
C VAL A 32 -4.74 16.17 -10.98
N GLY A 33 -5.43 15.41 -10.15
CA GLY A 33 -6.77 15.71 -9.63
C GLY A 33 -6.75 15.91 -8.10
N SER A 34 -7.47 16.91 -7.64
CA SER A 34 -7.68 17.17 -6.23
C SER A 34 -9.11 17.66 -6.01
N ARG A 35 -9.66 17.50 -4.80
CA ARG A 35 -10.97 18.06 -4.41
C ARG A 35 -10.97 19.58 -4.29
N HIS A 36 -9.80 20.21 -4.42
CA HIS A 36 -9.61 21.66 -4.33
C HIS A 36 -8.74 22.12 -5.49
N MET A 37 -9.26 22.99 -6.33
CA MET A 37 -8.58 23.53 -7.51
C MET A 37 -7.21 24.12 -7.19
N ASP A 38 -7.10 24.91 -6.11
CA ASP A 38 -5.84 25.55 -5.72
C ASP A 38 -4.76 24.53 -5.38
N SER A 39 -5.13 23.41 -4.73
CA SER A 39 -4.21 22.31 -4.42
C SER A 39 -3.75 21.59 -5.68
N ALA A 40 -4.66 21.33 -6.63
CA ALA A 40 -4.31 20.72 -7.91
C ALA A 40 -3.37 21.60 -8.72
N LYS A 41 -3.70 22.90 -8.81
CA LYS A 41 -2.88 23.90 -9.53
C LYS A 41 -1.49 24.07 -8.91
N ALA A 42 -1.40 24.16 -7.58
CA ALA A 42 -0.11 24.28 -6.89
C ALA A 42 0.75 23.05 -7.10
N PHE A 43 0.17 21.86 -7.01
CA PHE A 43 0.87 20.58 -7.24
C PHE A 43 1.33 20.46 -8.71
N ALA A 44 0.45 20.79 -9.66
CA ALA A 44 0.80 20.77 -11.09
C ALA A 44 1.99 21.68 -11.40
N ARG A 45 2.02 22.87 -10.81
CA ARG A 45 3.15 23.82 -10.95
C ARG A 45 4.44 23.31 -10.31
N GLU A 46 4.35 22.67 -9.12
CA GLU A 46 5.51 22.15 -8.38
C GLU A 46 6.21 21.01 -9.14
N TYR A 47 5.44 20.21 -9.90
CA TYR A 47 5.94 18.99 -10.59
C TYR A 47 5.87 19.06 -12.13
N ASP A 48 5.66 20.24 -12.71
CA ASP A 48 5.57 20.46 -14.16
C ASP A 48 4.51 19.58 -14.85
N ILE A 49 3.34 19.39 -14.19
CA ILE A 49 2.23 18.60 -14.74
C ILE A 49 1.37 19.50 -15.63
N PRO A 50 1.14 19.14 -16.90
CA PRO A 50 0.50 20.04 -17.86
C PRO A 50 -0.99 20.30 -17.57
N ARG A 51 -1.68 19.38 -16.91
CA ARG A 51 -3.14 19.49 -16.65
C ARG A 51 -3.45 19.24 -15.19
N TYR A 52 -4.48 19.97 -14.69
CA TYR A 52 -4.95 19.83 -13.33
C TYR A 52 -6.48 19.99 -13.27
N TYR A 53 -7.09 19.21 -12.35
CA TYR A 53 -8.54 19.11 -12.24
C TYR A 53 -8.96 19.28 -10.77
N ASP A 54 -10.16 19.86 -10.56
CA ASP A 54 -10.76 20.05 -9.23
C ASP A 54 -11.64 18.89 -8.78
N SER A 55 -11.68 17.82 -9.58
CA SER A 55 -12.37 16.57 -9.25
C SER A 55 -11.62 15.35 -9.79
N TYR A 56 -11.88 14.21 -9.21
CA TYR A 56 -11.32 12.94 -9.66
C TYR A 56 -12.00 12.45 -10.93
N GLU A 57 -13.30 12.73 -11.05
CA GLU A 57 -14.09 12.45 -12.25
C GLU A 57 -13.57 13.19 -13.49
N ALA A 58 -13.20 14.45 -13.34
CA ALA A 58 -12.64 15.22 -14.44
C ALA A 58 -11.29 14.64 -14.90
N LEU A 59 -10.44 14.20 -13.95
CA LEU A 59 -9.17 13.58 -14.30
C LEU A 59 -9.35 12.25 -15.05
N VAL A 60 -10.23 11.37 -14.58
CA VAL A 60 -10.39 10.04 -15.22
C VAL A 60 -11.05 10.14 -16.61
N ASN A 61 -11.75 11.23 -16.89
CA ASN A 61 -12.30 11.53 -18.22
C ASN A 61 -11.26 12.12 -19.18
N ASP A 62 -10.06 12.46 -18.73
CA ASP A 62 -9.00 12.94 -19.61
C ASP A 62 -8.52 11.79 -20.53
N PRO A 63 -8.65 11.92 -21.86
CA PRO A 63 -8.28 10.86 -22.81
C PRO A 63 -6.77 10.60 -22.87
N ASP A 64 -5.96 11.57 -22.48
CA ASP A 64 -4.51 11.42 -22.47
C ASP A 64 -3.96 10.68 -21.23
N VAL A 65 -4.79 10.49 -20.20
CA VAL A 65 -4.40 9.69 -19.02
C VAL A 65 -4.60 8.21 -19.32
N GLU A 66 -3.54 7.42 -19.22
CA GLU A 66 -3.55 5.97 -19.46
C GLU A 66 -3.62 5.19 -18.13
N ALA A 67 -2.89 5.63 -17.13
CA ALA A 67 -2.83 5.02 -15.81
C ALA A 67 -2.98 6.06 -14.71
N VAL A 68 -3.56 5.66 -13.58
CA VAL A 68 -3.80 6.55 -12.45
C VAL A 68 -3.12 6.02 -11.20
N TYR A 69 -2.32 6.87 -10.58
CA TYR A 69 -1.80 6.65 -9.24
C TYR A 69 -2.79 7.16 -8.20
N VAL A 70 -3.39 6.24 -7.44
CA VAL A 70 -4.37 6.55 -6.39
C VAL A 70 -3.65 6.74 -5.07
N ALA A 71 -3.54 7.98 -4.61
CA ALA A 71 -2.81 8.41 -3.40
C ALA A 71 -3.72 9.10 -2.38
N THR A 72 -4.97 8.73 -2.38
CA THR A 72 -6.03 9.24 -1.49
C THR A 72 -5.91 8.63 -0.07
N PRO A 73 -6.69 9.05 0.93
CA PRO A 73 -6.79 8.32 2.20
C PRO A 73 -7.27 6.87 1.99
N ASN A 74 -6.84 5.96 2.87
CA ASN A 74 -7.07 4.51 2.76
C ASN A 74 -8.53 4.13 2.52
N SER A 75 -9.47 4.79 3.24
CA SER A 75 -10.91 4.54 3.10
C SER A 75 -11.49 4.90 1.73
N LEU A 76 -10.78 5.69 0.94
CA LEU A 76 -11.21 6.15 -0.39
C LEU A 76 -10.55 5.37 -1.53
N HIS A 77 -9.64 4.44 -1.23
CA HIS A 77 -8.93 3.67 -2.25
C HIS A 77 -9.89 2.87 -3.12
N TYR A 78 -10.82 2.15 -2.50
CA TYR A 78 -11.79 1.32 -3.22
C TYR A 78 -12.60 2.11 -4.23
N GLU A 79 -13.26 3.20 -3.81
CA GLU A 79 -14.11 4.02 -4.68
C GLU A 79 -13.29 4.70 -5.81
N ASN A 80 -12.10 5.18 -5.49
CA ASN A 80 -11.26 5.84 -6.48
C ASN A 80 -10.64 4.84 -7.47
N CYS A 81 -10.24 3.66 -7.03
CA CYS A 81 -9.80 2.59 -7.94
C CYS A 81 -10.92 2.14 -8.86
N ARG A 82 -12.12 1.96 -8.32
CA ARG A 82 -13.31 1.61 -9.08
C ARG A 82 -13.62 2.66 -10.12
N LEU A 83 -13.62 3.95 -9.74
CA LEU A 83 -13.82 5.08 -10.66
C LEU A 83 -12.81 5.03 -11.82
N CYS A 84 -11.52 4.84 -11.54
CA CYS A 84 -10.49 4.74 -12.57
C CYS A 84 -10.75 3.57 -13.52
N LEU A 85 -11.04 2.38 -13.00
CA LEU A 85 -11.29 1.19 -13.81
C LEU A 85 -12.56 1.35 -14.67
N GLU A 86 -13.63 1.92 -14.12
CA GLU A 86 -14.86 2.18 -14.86
C GLU A 86 -14.65 3.12 -16.06
N HIS A 87 -13.66 4.03 -15.97
CA HIS A 87 -13.26 4.95 -17.04
C HIS A 87 -12.10 4.43 -17.91
N GLY A 88 -11.79 3.13 -17.83
CA GLY A 88 -10.78 2.50 -18.69
C GLY A 88 -9.33 2.83 -18.34
N LYS A 89 -9.03 3.25 -17.12
CA LYS A 89 -7.68 3.59 -16.68
C LYS A 89 -7.04 2.42 -15.92
N HIS A 90 -5.76 2.15 -16.21
CA HIS A 90 -4.93 1.28 -15.36
C HIS A 90 -4.72 1.94 -14.00
N VAL A 91 -4.49 1.14 -12.94
CA VAL A 91 -4.41 1.66 -11.57
C VAL A 91 -3.17 1.15 -10.85
N LEU A 92 -2.44 2.08 -10.24
CA LEU A 92 -1.50 1.84 -9.15
C LEU A 92 -2.07 2.50 -7.90
N CYS A 93 -2.48 1.68 -6.92
CA CYS A 93 -3.09 2.18 -5.69
C CYS A 93 -2.12 2.10 -4.52
N GLU A 94 -2.03 3.14 -3.71
CA GLU A 94 -1.27 3.11 -2.47
C GLU A 94 -1.74 2.02 -1.51
N LYS A 95 -0.80 1.59 -0.67
CA LYS A 95 -1.09 0.65 0.43
C LYS A 95 -1.80 1.37 1.61
N PRO A 96 -2.63 0.67 2.38
CA PRO A 96 -3.20 -0.63 2.10
C PRO A 96 -4.17 -0.54 0.92
N PHE A 97 -4.20 -1.56 0.07
CA PHE A 97 -4.99 -1.55 -1.17
C PHE A 97 -6.46 -1.19 -0.93
N THR A 98 -7.07 -1.87 0.04
CA THR A 98 -8.46 -1.63 0.49
C THR A 98 -8.56 -1.84 1.99
N ILE A 99 -9.70 -1.52 2.58
CA ILE A 99 -9.95 -1.72 4.02
C ILE A 99 -10.44 -3.14 4.36
N ASN A 100 -10.79 -3.96 3.37
CA ASN A 100 -11.20 -5.35 3.54
C ASN A 100 -11.04 -6.16 2.25
N GLU A 101 -11.03 -7.48 2.39
CA GLU A 101 -10.84 -8.43 1.30
C GLU A 101 -11.92 -8.33 0.20
N LYS A 102 -13.19 -8.15 0.58
CA LYS A 102 -14.30 -8.06 -0.36
C LYS A 102 -14.09 -6.95 -1.38
N GLN A 103 -13.69 -5.77 -0.93
CA GLN A 103 -13.36 -4.64 -1.80
C GLN A 103 -12.20 -4.98 -2.75
N ALA A 104 -11.15 -5.63 -2.25
CA ALA A 104 -10.02 -6.03 -3.08
C ALA A 104 -10.44 -7.02 -4.18
N GLN A 105 -11.22 -8.04 -3.82
CA GLN A 105 -11.73 -9.03 -4.76
C GLN A 105 -12.62 -8.40 -5.84
N GLU A 106 -13.47 -7.45 -5.48
CA GLU A 106 -14.32 -6.71 -6.42
C GLU A 106 -13.49 -5.90 -7.42
N LEU A 107 -12.45 -5.20 -6.95
CA LEU A 107 -11.56 -4.42 -7.83
C LEU A 107 -10.77 -5.32 -8.78
N TYR A 108 -10.21 -6.43 -8.31
CA TYR A 108 -9.50 -7.37 -9.19
C TYR A 108 -10.42 -8.00 -10.23
N ARG A 109 -11.66 -8.32 -9.87
CA ARG A 109 -12.66 -8.82 -10.82
C ARG A 109 -12.97 -7.76 -11.86
N LEU A 110 -13.28 -6.53 -11.45
CA LEU A 110 -13.57 -5.43 -12.34
C LEU A 110 -12.41 -5.15 -13.31
N ALA A 111 -11.18 -5.12 -12.82
CA ALA A 111 -9.99 -4.91 -13.65
C ALA A 111 -9.84 -6.04 -14.70
N LYS A 112 -10.04 -7.30 -14.29
CA LYS A 112 -10.00 -8.46 -15.18
C LYS A 112 -11.07 -8.37 -16.27
N ASP A 113 -12.31 -8.06 -15.90
CA ASP A 113 -13.45 -7.98 -16.83
C ASP A 113 -13.25 -6.85 -17.87
N LYS A 114 -12.56 -5.78 -17.48
CA LYS A 114 -12.23 -4.65 -18.35
C LYS A 114 -10.87 -4.77 -19.06
N HIS A 115 -10.12 -5.86 -18.85
CA HIS A 115 -8.77 -6.05 -19.37
C HIS A 115 -7.80 -4.93 -18.97
N LEU A 116 -7.94 -4.42 -17.73
CA LEU A 116 -7.11 -3.38 -17.16
C LEU A 116 -6.16 -3.95 -16.12
N PHE A 117 -5.02 -3.28 -15.96
CA PHE A 117 -4.07 -3.59 -14.90
C PHE A 117 -4.43 -2.83 -13.62
N ILE A 118 -4.38 -3.52 -12.48
CA ILE A 118 -4.45 -2.92 -11.15
C ILE A 118 -3.41 -3.56 -10.23
N MET A 119 -2.71 -2.73 -9.45
CA MET A 119 -1.70 -3.18 -8.51
C MET A 119 -1.70 -2.35 -7.24
N GLU A 120 -1.45 -2.99 -6.11
CA GLU A 120 -1.14 -2.32 -4.84
C GLU A 120 0.30 -1.78 -4.86
N GLY A 121 0.48 -0.56 -4.37
CA GLY A 121 1.79 0.09 -4.23
C GLY A 121 2.58 -0.41 -3.00
N LEU A 122 2.60 -1.71 -2.75
CA LEU A 122 3.40 -2.31 -1.69
C LEU A 122 4.84 -2.47 -2.15
N TRP A 123 5.57 -1.36 -2.15
CA TRP A 123 6.89 -1.18 -2.77
C TRP A 123 7.98 -2.13 -2.26
N ILE A 124 7.84 -2.73 -1.06
CA ILE A 124 8.82 -3.67 -0.51
C ILE A 124 9.06 -4.89 -1.44
N TRP A 125 8.07 -5.29 -2.22
CA TRP A 125 8.18 -6.40 -3.18
C TRP A 125 9.23 -6.16 -4.27
N PHE A 126 9.56 -4.91 -4.54
CA PHE A 126 10.45 -4.46 -5.61
C PHE A 126 11.86 -4.10 -5.11
N LEU A 127 12.12 -4.19 -3.80
CA LEU A 127 13.44 -3.91 -3.26
C LEU A 127 14.45 -5.01 -3.63
N PRO A 128 15.66 -4.64 -4.10
CA PRO A 128 16.72 -5.60 -4.40
C PRO A 128 17.09 -6.50 -3.21
N LEU A 129 16.98 -5.96 -1.98
CA LEU A 129 17.21 -6.71 -0.74
C LEU A 129 16.32 -7.95 -0.64
N TYR A 130 15.02 -7.81 -0.97
CA TYR A 130 14.09 -8.94 -0.87
C TYR A 130 14.31 -9.97 -1.97
N ASN A 131 14.76 -9.55 -3.15
CA ASN A 131 15.19 -10.49 -4.18
C ASN A 131 16.41 -11.31 -3.72
N ARG A 132 17.38 -10.65 -3.07
CA ARG A 132 18.53 -11.33 -2.49
C ARG A 132 18.12 -12.29 -1.36
N LEU A 133 17.21 -11.87 -0.48
CA LEU A 133 16.67 -12.70 0.60
C LEU A 133 16.01 -13.97 0.03
N ARG A 134 15.14 -13.83 -0.97
CA ARG A 134 14.52 -14.99 -1.64
C ARG A 134 15.54 -15.97 -2.19
N ASN A 135 16.58 -15.48 -2.84
CA ASN A 135 17.65 -16.34 -3.38
C ASN A 135 18.36 -17.12 -2.28
N ILE A 136 18.67 -16.47 -1.13
CA ILE A 136 19.29 -17.12 0.03
C ILE A 136 18.39 -18.25 0.57
N LEU A 137 17.09 -17.99 0.69
CA LEU A 137 16.11 -18.97 1.18
C LEU A 137 15.94 -20.14 0.19
N ILE A 138 15.81 -19.86 -1.11
CA ILE A 138 15.69 -20.89 -2.16
C ILE A 138 16.94 -21.78 -2.22
N GLN A 139 18.12 -21.23 -1.97
CA GLN A 139 19.38 -21.98 -1.89
C GLN A 139 19.48 -22.88 -0.64
N GLY A 140 18.51 -22.82 0.26
CA GLY A 140 18.48 -23.62 1.48
C GLY A 140 19.58 -23.28 2.49
N THR A 141 20.08 -22.03 2.48
CA THR A 141 21.19 -21.59 3.35
C THR A 141 20.89 -21.79 4.85
N ILE A 142 19.62 -21.68 5.24
CA ILE A 142 19.15 -21.90 6.62
C ILE A 142 18.31 -23.16 6.78
N GLY A 143 18.29 -24.05 5.75
CA GLY A 143 17.45 -25.24 5.76
C GLY A 143 15.95 -24.91 5.62
N GLU A 144 15.11 -25.73 6.25
CA GLU A 144 13.65 -25.49 6.29
C GLU A 144 13.32 -24.38 7.29
N ILE A 145 12.48 -23.43 6.88
CA ILE A 145 12.03 -22.34 7.76
C ILE A 145 11.11 -22.92 8.83
N LYS A 146 11.43 -22.68 10.11
CA LYS A 146 10.64 -23.16 11.25
C LYS A 146 9.90 -22.05 11.96
N HIS A 147 10.53 -20.89 12.11
CA HIS A 147 9.93 -19.74 12.78
C HIS A 147 10.31 -18.43 12.11
N ILE A 148 9.35 -17.50 12.06
CA ILE A 148 9.56 -16.14 11.58
C ILE A 148 8.98 -15.19 12.61
N SER A 149 9.75 -14.20 13.05
CA SER A 149 9.22 -13.08 13.82
C SER A 149 9.49 -11.76 13.09
N CYS A 150 8.51 -10.89 13.04
CA CYS A 150 8.67 -9.56 12.51
C CYS A 150 7.90 -8.53 13.32
N GLN A 151 8.47 -7.35 13.43
CA GLN A 151 7.86 -6.27 14.19
C GLN A 151 8.08 -4.93 13.53
N TYR A 152 7.04 -4.08 13.59
CA TYR A 152 7.10 -2.72 13.14
C TYR A 152 6.27 -1.82 14.06
N GLY A 153 6.92 -0.85 14.69
CA GLY A 153 6.23 0.11 15.56
C GLY A 153 6.84 1.49 15.51
N PHE A 154 6.00 2.48 15.74
CA PHE A 154 6.39 3.87 15.96
C PHE A 154 5.29 4.61 16.70
N VAL A 155 5.63 5.76 17.31
CA VAL A 155 4.65 6.64 17.91
C VAL A 155 4.14 7.63 16.88
N ALA A 156 2.86 7.52 16.52
CA ALA A 156 2.23 8.50 15.63
C ALA A 156 1.96 9.83 16.37
N THR A 157 2.42 10.93 15.78
CA THR A 157 2.30 12.28 16.36
C THR A 157 1.74 13.29 15.36
N GLY A 158 1.19 14.42 15.87
CA GLY A 158 0.66 15.52 15.06
C GLY A 158 -0.44 15.09 14.08
N ALA A 159 -0.50 15.70 12.91
CA ALA A 159 -1.50 15.39 11.88
C ALA A 159 -1.51 13.92 11.41
N ARG A 160 -0.37 13.21 11.57
CA ARG A 160 -0.31 11.77 11.29
C ARG A 160 -1.11 10.97 12.30
N LYS A 161 -1.13 11.38 13.59
CA LYS A 161 -1.91 10.72 14.64
C LYS A 161 -3.39 10.78 14.29
N GLU A 162 -3.93 11.98 13.97
CA GLU A 162 -5.34 12.16 13.62
C GLU A 162 -5.79 11.19 12.51
N ARG A 163 -5.02 11.10 11.42
CA ARG A 163 -5.35 10.21 10.31
C ARG A 163 -5.26 8.72 10.69
N LYS A 164 -4.18 8.32 11.39
CA LYS A 164 -3.90 6.92 11.69
C LYS A 164 -4.82 6.33 12.76
N PHE A 165 -5.35 7.18 13.63
CA PHE A 165 -6.28 6.80 14.69
C PHE A 165 -7.76 7.06 14.31
N ASN A 166 -8.04 7.42 13.05
CA ASN A 166 -9.38 7.69 12.58
C ASN A 166 -9.93 6.53 11.73
N PRO A 167 -10.93 5.79 12.23
CA PRO A 167 -11.51 4.67 11.49
C PRO A 167 -12.19 5.11 10.19
N ALA A 168 -12.77 6.31 10.13
CA ALA A 168 -13.38 6.84 8.91
C ALA A 168 -12.37 7.08 7.77
N LEU A 169 -11.09 7.17 8.09
CA LEU A 169 -10.00 7.30 7.11
C LEU A 169 -9.27 5.97 6.83
N GLY A 170 -9.76 4.86 7.38
CA GLY A 170 -9.09 3.57 7.29
C GLY A 170 -7.80 3.54 8.12
N GLY A 171 -7.86 4.12 9.33
CA GLY A 171 -6.76 4.08 10.31
C GLY A 171 -6.59 2.70 10.93
N GLY A 172 -5.56 2.54 11.76
CA GLY A 172 -5.21 1.32 12.47
C GLY A 172 -3.79 0.85 12.19
N ALA A 173 -3.18 0.19 13.17
CA ALA A 173 -1.80 -0.31 13.06
C ALA A 173 -1.71 -1.43 12.02
N LEU A 174 -2.69 -2.33 11.98
CA LEU A 174 -2.70 -3.44 11.02
C LEU A 174 -2.73 -2.92 9.57
N LEU A 175 -3.66 -2.02 9.25
CA LEU A 175 -3.79 -1.46 7.90
C LEU A 175 -2.62 -0.56 7.51
N ASP A 176 -2.14 0.29 8.43
CA ASP A 176 -1.11 1.26 8.08
C ASP A 176 0.29 0.66 7.96
N ILE A 177 0.67 -0.21 8.89
CA ILE A 177 2.03 -0.79 8.94
C ILE A 177 2.08 -2.31 9.01
N GLY A 178 1.04 -2.98 9.53
CA GLY A 178 0.97 -4.44 9.53
C GLY A 178 1.04 -5.04 8.13
N ILE A 179 0.54 -4.32 7.13
CA ILE A 179 0.67 -4.71 5.72
C ILE A 179 2.13 -4.95 5.28
N TYR A 180 3.10 -4.22 5.85
CA TYR A 180 4.52 -4.45 5.58
C TYR A 180 5.02 -5.77 6.19
N ASN A 181 4.60 -6.09 7.42
CA ASN A 181 4.91 -7.36 8.06
C ASN A 181 4.30 -8.52 7.28
N LEU A 182 3.01 -8.41 6.92
CA LEU A 182 2.31 -9.44 6.13
C LEU A 182 2.93 -9.61 4.73
N GLY A 183 3.27 -8.50 4.08
CA GLY A 183 4.01 -8.51 2.81
C GLY A 183 5.38 -9.19 2.93
N PHE A 184 6.12 -8.91 4.00
CA PHE A 184 7.39 -9.57 4.30
C PHE A 184 7.20 -11.08 4.51
N LEU A 185 6.23 -11.50 5.33
CA LEU A 185 5.92 -12.90 5.55
C LEU A 185 5.60 -13.61 4.23
N ARG A 186 4.77 -13.00 3.37
CA ARG A 186 4.47 -13.55 2.05
C ARG A 186 5.69 -13.66 1.13
N ILE A 187 6.62 -12.70 1.21
CA ILE A 187 7.90 -12.74 0.49
C ILE A 187 8.74 -13.93 0.93
N VAL A 188 8.80 -14.19 2.24
CA VAL A 188 9.62 -15.26 2.85
C VAL A 188 9.03 -16.63 2.61
N THR A 189 7.73 -16.82 2.86
CA THR A 189 7.07 -18.14 2.79
C THR A 189 6.60 -18.51 1.38
N GLY A 190 6.35 -17.54 0.52
CA GLY A 190 5.84 -17.77 -0.83
C GLY A 190 4.37 -18.23 -0.89
N CYS A 191 3.70 -18.44 0.24
CA CYS A 191 2.33 -18.96 0.32
C CYS A 191 1.49 -18.21 1.36
N ASP A 192 0.18 -18.44 1.33
CA ASP A 192 -0.73 -17.92 2.34
C ASP A 192 -0.71 -18.82 3.58
N PRO A 193 -0.94 -18.28 4.77
CA PRO A 193 -1.03 -19.09 5.99
C PRO A 193 -2.29 -19.97 5.96
N GLN A 194 -2.21 -21.14 6.58
CA GLN A 194 -3.36 -22.01 6.82
C GLN A 194 -4.30 -21.43 7.89
N ASN A 195 -3.72 -20.78 8.89
CA ASN A 195 -4.46 -20.17 9.99
C ASN A 195 -3.83 -18.86 10.41
N VAL A 196 -4.68 -17.89 10.79
CA VAL A 196 -4.29 -16.60 11.37
C VAL A 196 -5.04 -16.40 12.66
N GLU A 197 -4.32 -16.20 13.75
CA GLU A 197 -4.86 -15.94 15.08
C GLU A 197 -4.40 -14.56 15.56
N THR A 198 -5.34 -13.75 16.04
CA THR A 198 -5.02 -12.51 16.76
C THR A 198 -4.75 -12.86 18.21
N THR A 199 -3.47 -12.91 18.58
CA THR A 199 -3.06 -13.27 19.97
C THR A 199 -3.17 -12.10 20.95
N LYS A 200 -3.06 -10.87 20.43
CA LYS A 200 -3.25 -9.65 21.23
C LYS A 200 -3.68 -8.49 20.34
N VAL A 201 -4.62 -7.69 20.82
CA VAL A 201 -5.03 -6.44 20.18
C VAL A 201 -5.35 -5.39 21.25
N HIS A 202 -4.99 -4.16 20.99
CA HIS A 202 -5.47 -3.01 21.73
C HIS A 202 -6.24 -2.10 20.77
N ILE A 203 -7.50 -1.83 21.11
CA ILE A 203 -8.35 -0.89 20.39
C ILE A 203 -8.38 0.41 21.17
N ASN A 204 -7.99 1.50 20.54
CA ASN A 204 -7.96 2.81 21.16
C ASN A 204 -9.38 3.42 21.29
N GLU A 205 -9.47 4.57 21.94
CA GLU A 205 -10.72 5.29 22.18
C GLU A 205 -11.50 5.66 20.92
N ASN A 206 -10.83 5.74 19.75
CA ASN A 206 -11.45 6.06 18.47
C ASN A 206 -11.97 4.82 17.72
N GLY A 207 -11.75 3.62 18.25
CA GLY A 207 -12.21 2.37 17.67
C GLY A 207 -11.29 1.75 16.61
N THR A 208 -10.02 2.18 16.52
CA THR A 208 -8.99 1.55 15.68
C THR A 208 -7.99 0.76 16.53
N ASP A 209 -7.36 -0.26 15.93
CA ASP A 209 -6.22 -0.91 16.56
C ASP A 209 -5.01 0.02 16.54
N ASP A 210 -4.41 0.24 17.68
CA ASP A 210 -3.11 0.92 17.77
C ASP A 210 -1.95 -0.03 18.10
N TYR A 211 -2.30 -1.27 18.44
CA TYR A 211 -1.40 -2.39 18.64
C TYR A 211 -2.09 -3.69 18.27
N SER A 212 -1.41 -4.55 17.53
CA SER A 212 -1.88 -5.91 17.27
C SER A 212 -0.73 -6.90 17.15
N CYS A 213 -1.01 -8.14 17.57
CA CYS A 213 -0.12 -9.30 17.47
C CYS A 213 -0.87 -10.40 16.74
N LEU A 214 -0.26 -10.92 15.68
CA LEU A 214 -0.79 -12.03 14.91
C LEU A 214 0.15 -13.21 14.99
N LYS A 215 -0.43 -14.41 15.11
CA LYS A 215 0.24 -15.69 14.90
C LYS A 215 -0.31 -16.33 13.65
N LEU A 216 0.60 -16.67 12.73
CA LEU A 216 0.26 -17.31 11.46
C LEU A 216 0.87 -18.71 11.44
N THR A 217 0.09 -19.70 11.04
CA THR A 217 0.55 -21.08 10.90
C THR A 217 0.47 -21.49 9.45
N TYR A 218 1.53 -22.08 8.93
CA TYR A 218 1.64 -22.52 7.53
C TYR A 218 1.55 -24.04 7.42
N ASN A 219 1.21 -24.55 6.23
CA ASN A 219 0.99 -25.98 5.98
C ASN A 219 2.23 -26.87 6.21
N ASP A 220 3.42 -26.30 6.09
CA ASP A 220 4.72 -26.96 6.34
C ASP A 220 5.12 -26.98 7.82
N GLY A 221 4.25 -26.46 8.71
CA GLY A 221 4.49 -26.36 10.14
C GLY A 221 5.29 -25.12 10.55
N CYS A 222 5.66 -24.23 9.64
CA CYS A 222 6.26 -22.95 9.96
C CYS A 222 5.27 -22.10 10.75
N ILE A 223 5.77 -21.41 11.77
CA ILE A 223 5.01 -20.44 12.58
C ILE A 223 5.60 -19.05 12.36
N ALA A 224 4.75 -18.08 12.13
CA ALA A 224 5.16 -16.67 12.06
C ALA A 224 4.43 -15.83 13.10
N GLU A 225 5.14 -14.87 13.68
CA GLU A 225 4.61 -13.87 14.60
C GLU A 225 4.83 -12.47 14.03
N SER A 226 3.76 -11.69 14.00
CA SER A 226 3.77 -10.32 13.50
C SER A 226 3.28 -9.37 14.57
N VAL A 227 4.09 -8.37 14.92
CA VAL A 227 3.73 -7.32 15.87
C VAL A 227 3.75 -5.97 15.18
N GLN A 228 2.66 -5.22 15.26
CA GLN A 228 2.53 -3.89 14.71
C GLN A 228 1.90 -2.92 15.70
N THR A 229 2.41 -1.69 15.73
CA THR A 229 1.84 -0.64 16.60
C THR A 229 2.14 0.77 16.07
N ILE A 230 1.16 1.65 16.20
CA ILE A 230 1.29 3.09 15.94
C ILE A 230 1.31 3.92 17.22
N GLY A 231 1.31 3.25 18.38
CA GLY A 231 1.32 3.84 19.72
C GLY A 231 2.61 3.64 20.50
N GLN A 232 3.55 2.82 20.01
CA GLN A 232 4.81 2.49 20.71
C GLN A 232 5.96 2.39 19.70
N GLU A 233 7.16 2.76 20.14
CA GLU A 233 8.37 2.46 19.37
C GLU A 233 8.73 0.98 19.53
N LEU A 234 8.90 0.26 18.42
CA LEU A 234 9.46 -1.07 18.33
C LEU A 234 10.69 -1.06 17.42
N LYS A 235 11.52 -2.08 17.55
CA LYS A 235 12.52 -2.35 16.51
C LYS A 235 11.78 -2.60 15.18
N ARG A 236 12.42 -2.21 14.09
CA ARG A 236 11.90 -2.47 12.73
C ARG A 236 12.75 -3.58 12.15
N ASP A 237 12.57 -4.76 12.69
CA ASP A 237 13.39 -5.93 12.38
C ASP A 237 12.54 -7.17 12.12
N ALA A 238 13.18 -8.15 11.50
CA ALA A 238 12.63 -9.47 11.31
C ALA A 238 13.72 -10.52 11.51
N ARG A 239 13.33 -11.69 12.01
CA ARG A 239 14.18 -12.86 12.21
C ARG A 239 13.54 -14.06 11.53
N ILE A 240 14.33 -14.81 10.80
CA ILE A 240 13.95 -16.06 10.16
C ILE A 240 14.84 -17.15 10.73
N GLU A 241 14.24 -18.20 11.28
CA GLU A 241 14.92 -19.33 11.88
C GLU A 241 14.65 -20.59 11.05
N GLY A 242 15.73 -21.27 10.69
CA GLY A 242 15.68 -22.55 9.97
C GLY A 242 16.24 -23.71 10.79
N THR A 243 16.37 -24.88 10.16
CA THR A 243 16.93 -26.13 10.77
C THR A 243 18.44 -26.12 10.87
#